data_739a31b00bf669b069d1bcc163145c8e
#
_entry.id   739a31b00bf669b069d1bcc163145c8e
#
_cell.length_a   1.000
_cell.length_b   1.000
_cell.length_c   1.000
_cell.angle_alpha   90.00
_cell.angle_beta   90.00
_cell.angle_gamma   90.00
#
_symmetry.space_group_name_H-M   'P 1'
#
loop_
_entity.id
_entity.type
_entity.pdbx_description
1 polymer ?
#
loop_
_entity_poly.entity_id
_entity_poly.type
_entity_poly.pdbx_seq_one_letter_code
_entity_poly.pdbx_strand_id
1 'polypeptide(L)'
;MKTLQYQRLASIAAGGLLAVALAFAAIAQPLPVVDVVIGNNFGHLPMFVGVEKGFFKKHGVDVRLKVVNTGTDMVNAMQKREVQIGDMSVTTFLKARHGGDPFRVIGIIQNDATRSNADEPLAIVARKDSGIRPGNIEDLKGKRVGVAQAQTSDEYLKMVLSRRGMKYDDVTIVNIMAPPALAPALKEGRVDAIVSWEPFNTVVLDQVPESYTVVRGGGYLSYIMVATAHEPTLQSSPQVVRNFVAGLAEASQYTRQHRDEAVEIFAKWVPGLDIAVGKKAIQHISYDPRVSKAVMQAFEAAEDDVLKNTVKGGSRLSIPEQFASSYLADVEKTNPEYFSDLPALPR
;
A
#
# COMPACT_ATOMS: atom_id res chain seq x y z
N MET A 1 -77.87 16.58 -5.15
CA MET A 1 -76.65 17.33 -4.77
C MET A 1 -75.69 16.56 -3.82
N LYS A 2 -76.00 15.38 -3.36
CA LYS A 2 -75.10 14.58 -2.45
C LYS A 2 -74.15 13.62 -3.20
N THR A 3 -74.41 13.28 -4.45
CA THR A 3 -73.60 12.29 -5.21
C THR A 3 -72.35 12.90 -5.86
N LEU A 4 -72.29 14.20 -6.10
CA LEU A 4 -71.10 14.84 -6.68
C LEU A 4 -69.95 15.14 -5.67
N GLN A 5 -70.26 15.14 -4.38
CA GLN A 5 -69.27 15.38 -3.32
C GLN A 5 -68.41 14.16 -3.04
N TYR A 6 -68.95 12.96 -3.18
CA TYR A 6 -68.19 11.70 -2.94
C TYR A 6 -67.20 11.37 -4.07
N GLN A 7 -67.49 11.79 -5.31
CA GLN A 7 -66.59 11.54 -6.41
C GLN A 7 -65.33 12.43 -6.37
N ARG A 8 -65.40 13.64 -5.81
CA ARG A 8 -64.23 14.53 -5.66
C ARG A 8 -63.29 14.10 -4.53
N LEU A 9 -63.80 13.52 -3.47
CA LEU A 9 -62.98 13.03 -2.36
C LEU A 9 -62.23 11.72 -2.71
N ALA A 10 -62.82 10.86 -3.54
CA ALA A 10 -62.15 9.64 -4.02
C ALA A 10 -60.99 9.90 -4.98
N SER A 11 -61.11 10.97 -5.81
CA SER A 11 -60.05 11.37 -6.75
C SER A 11 -58.83 12.01 -6.09
N ILE A 12 -59.00 12.67 -4.94
CA ILE A 12 -57.89 13.29 -4.18
C ILE A 12 -57.12 12.19 -3.38
N ALA A 13 -57.81 11.18 -2.86
CA ALA A 13 -57.17 10.07 -2.16
C ALA A 13 -56.38 9.16 -3.07
N ALA A 14 -56.83 8.91 -4.32
CA ALA A 14 -56.12 8.13 -5.30
C ALA A 14 -54.87 8.83 -5.86
N GLY A 15 -54.92 10.15 -6.03
CA GLY A 15 -53.77 10.96 -6.48
C GLY A 15 -52.66 11.05 -5.42
N GLY A 16 -53.03 11.12 -4.14
CA GLY A 16 -52.09 11.21 -3.02
C GLY A 16 -51.32 9.89 -2.79
N LEU A 17 -51.96 8.73 -2.97
CA LEU A 17 -51.34 7.43 -2.85
C LEU A 17 -50.38 7.11 -4.01
N LEU A 18 -50.67 7.57 -5.22
CA LEU A 18 -49.78 7.38 -6.37
C LEU A 18 -48.50 8.24 -6.29
N ALA A 19 -48.61 9.47 -5.73
CA ALA A 19 -47.46 10.35 -5.52
C ALA A 19 -46.53 9.86 -4.43
N VAL A 20 -47.03 9.21 -3.36
CA VAL A 20 -46.24 8.59 -2.31
C VAL A 20 -45.56 7.29 -2.78
N ALA A 21 -46.18 6.50 -3.67
CA ALA A 21 -45.60 5.30 -4.23
C ALA A 21 -44.45 5.59 -5.22
N LEU A 22 -44.49 6.72 -5.93
CA LEU A 22 -43.41 7.18 -6.82
C LEU A 22 -42.19 7.75 -6.07
N ALA A 23 -42.34 8.18 -4.82
CA ALA A 23 -41.22 8.68 -4.01
C ALA A 23 -40.36 7.56 -3.40
N PHE A 24 -40.81 6.32 -3.37
CA PHE A 24 -40.07 5.18 -2.81
C PHE A 24 -39.34 4.31 -3.85
N ALA A 25 -39.47 4.59 -5.13
CA ALA A 25 -38.71 3.93 -6.19
C ALA A 25 -37.50 4.79 -6.62
N ALA A 26 -36.77 5.36 -5.69
CA ALA A 26 -35.37 5.70 -5.93
C ALA A 26 -34.63 4.37 -6.09
N ILE A 27 -34.59 3.82 -7.30
CA ILE A 27 -33.71 2.72 -7.67
C ILE A 27 -32.32 3.20 -7.28
N ALA A 28 -31.77 2.63 -6.20
CA ALA A 28 -30.40 2.92 -5.80
C ALA A 28 -29.51 2.64 -7.02
N GLN A 29 -28.98 3.69 -7.64
CA GLN A 29 -28.07 3.48 -8.77
C GLN A 29 -26.90 2.62 -8.29
N PRO A 30 -26.51 1.62 -9.10
CA PRO A 30 -25.37 0.79 -8.74
C PRO A 30 -24.14 1.69 -8.51
N LEU A 31 -23.39 1.41 -7.45
CA LEU A 31 -22.18 2.15 -7.15
C LEU A 31 -21.18 2.04 -8.30
N PRO A 32 -20.46 3.13 -8.63
CA PRO A 32 -19.37 3.05 -9.59
C PRO A 32 -18.34 2.00 -9.12
N VAL A 33 -17.98 1.11 -10.02
CA VAL A 33 -16.96 0.07 -9.78
C VAL A 33 -15.58 0.68 -10.01
N VAL A 34 -14.66 0.41 -9.10
CA VAL A 34 -13.25 0.82 -9.17
C VAL A 34 -12.37 -0.42 -9.02
N ASP A 35 -11.74 -0.82 -10.12
CA ASP A 35 -10.77 -1.90 -10.10
C ASP A 35 -9.41 -1.37 -9.64
N VAL A 36 -8.81 -2.04 -8.65
CA VAL A 36 -7.57 -1.61 -7.98
C VAL A 36 -6.57 -2.76 -7.98
N VAL A 37 -5.35 -2.52 -8.46
CA VAL A 37 -4.25 -3.48 -8.32
C VAL A 37 -3.45 -3.19 -7.05
N ILE A 38 -3.21 -4.24 -6.26
CA ILE A 38 -2.47 -4.19 -5.00
C ILE A 38 -1.52 -5.38 -4.84
N GLY A 39 -0.59 -5.30 -3.90
CA GLY A 39 0.28 -6.41 -3.52
C GLY A 39 -0.30 -7.30 -2.42
N ASN A 40 0.40 -8.41 -2.17
CA ASN A 40 0.07 -9.41 -1.16
C ASN A 40 0.89 -9.23 0.14
N ASN A 41 1.12 -8.01 0.56
CA ASN A 41 1.87 -7.70 1.78
C ASN A 41 1.16 -6.67 2.65
N PHE A 42 1.67 -6.46 3.86
CA PHE A 42 1.03 -5.58 4.84
C PHE A 42 1.08 -4.09 4.49
N GLY A 43 1.92 -3.68 3.54
CA GLY A 43 1.89 -2.31 3.02
C GLY A 43 0.55 -1.93 2.39
N HIS A 44 -0.22 -2.93 1.94
CA HIS A 44 -1.54 -2.76 1.31
C HIS A 44 -2.72 -3.04 2.24
N LEU A 45 -2.47 -3.30 3.53
CA LEU A 45 -3.48 -3.81 4.47
C LEU A 45 -4.75 -2.97 4.56
N PRO A 46 -4.71 -1.62 4.59
CA PRO A 46 -5.93 -0.79 4.61
C PRO A 46 -6.85 -1.03 3.42
N MET A 47 -6.34 -1.44 2.27
CA MET A 47 -7.16 -1.75 1.09
C MET A 47 -8.03 -2.99 1.30
N PHE A 48 -7.45 -4.07 1.86
CA PHE A 48 -8.19 -5.28 2.21
C PHE A 48 -9.25 -5.00 3.27
N VAL A 49 -8.88 -4.24 4.30
CA VAL A 49 -9.79 -3.81 5.37
C VAL A 49 -10.95 -2.98 4.81
N GLY A 50 -10.65 -2.02 3.93
CA GLY A 50 -11.65 -1.15 3.32
C GLY A 50 -12.70 -1.90 2.50
N VAL A 51 -12.29 -2.96 1.79
CA VAL A 51 -13.21 -3.82 1.04
C VAL A 51 -14.02 -4.70 1.98
N GLU A 52 -13.38 -5.43 2.91
CA GLU A 52 -14.05 -6.37 3.81
C GLU A 52 -15.02 -5.69 4.78
N LYS A 53 -14.66 -4.51 5.29
CA LYS A 53 -15.51 -3.72 6.19
C LYS A 53 -16.53 -2.86 5.46
N GLY A 54 -16.48 -2.83 4.12
CA GLY A 54 -17.41 -2.07 3.29
C GLY A 54 -17.21 -0.55 3.33
N PHE A 55 -16.06 -0.05 3.78
CA PHE A 55 -15.81 1.40 3.90
C PHE A 55 -15.87 2.09 2.54
N PHE A 56 -15.34 1.49 1.48
CA PHE A 56 -15.44 2.04 0.14
C PHE A 56 -16.91 2.14 -0.31
N LYS A 57 -17.74 1.12 -0.04
CA LYS A 57 -19.19 1.15 -0.36
C LYS A 57 -19.92 2.21 0.44
N LYS A 58 -19.59 2.38 1.72
CA LYS A 58 -20.11 3.46 2.57
C LYS A 58 -19.85 4.84 1.97
N HIS A 59 -18.70 5.02 1.34
CA HIS A 59 -18.32 6.26 0.65
C HIS A 59 -18.76 6.30 -0.83
N GLY A 60 -19.58 5.34 -1.29
CA GLY A 60 -20.22 5.42 -2.61
C GLY A 60 -19.39 4.88 -3.77
N VAL A 61 -18.43 3.96 -3.52
CA VAL A 61 -17.68 3.24 -4.57
C VAL A 61 -17.62 1.75 -4.27
N ASP A 62 -17.71 0.90 -5.28
CA ASP A 62 -17.52 -0.54 -5.17
C ASP A 62 -16.10 -0.91 -5.63
N VAL A 63 -15.18 -1.10 -4.68
CA VAL A 63 -13.78 -1.41 -4.95
C VAL A 63 -13.60 -2.92 -5.14
N ARG A 64 -12.93 -3.30 -6.24
CA ARG A 64 -12.52 -4.67 -6.55
C ARG A 64 -11.01 -4.78 -6.59
N LEU A 65 -10.45 -5.69 -5.80
CA LEU A 65 -9.00 -5.85 -5.67
C LEU A 65 -8.47 -6.92 -6.63
N LYS A 66 -7.42 -6.56 -7.38
CA LYS A 66 -6.57 -7.47 -8.13
C LYS A 66 -5.24 -7.61 -7.39
N VAL A 67 -5.04 -8.73 -6.70
CA VAL A 67 -3.82 -8.97 -5.91
C VAL A 67 -2.73 -9.55 -6.81
N VAL A 68 -1.54 -8.96 -6.76
CA VAL A 68 -0.35 -9.38 -7.53
C VAL A 68 0.89 -9.47 -6.62
N ASN A 69 1.99 -10.01 -7.13
CA ASN A 69 3.18 -10.26 -6.32
C ASN A 69 4.21 -9.13 -6.37
N THR A 70 4.25 -8.32 -7.43
CA THR A 70 5.33 -7.36 -7.67
C THR A 70 4.83 -6.00 -8.09
N GLY A 71 5.62 -4.94 -7.81
CA GLY A 71 5.35 -3.59 -8.30
C GLY A 71 5.35 -3.51 -9.84
N THR A 72 6.13 -4.34 -10.51
CA THR A 72 6.12 -4.44 -11.98
C THR A 72 4.77 -4.91 -12.49
N ASP A 73 4.15 -5.91 -11.84
CA ASP A 73 2.82 -6.39 -12.22
C ASP A 73 1.76 -5.30 -12.02
N MET A 74 1.89 -4.48 -10.96
CA MET A 74 1.01 -3.34 -10.69
C MET A 74 1.11 -2.30 -11.81
N VAL A 75 2.33 -1.89 -12.16
CA VAL A 75 2.55 -0.93 -13.27
C VAL A 75 2.01 -1.48 -14.58
N ASN A 76 2.27 -2.74 -14.91
CA ASN A 76 1.77 -3.38 -16.12
C ASN A 76 0.22 -3.38 -16.19
N ALA A 77 -0.46 -3.68 -15.08
CA ALA A 77 -1.93 -3.67 -15.03
C ALA A 77 -2.49 -2.25 -15.25
N MET A 78 -1.84 -1.24 -14.68
CA MET A 78 -2.21 0.16 -14.89
C MET A 78 -1.93 0.62 -16.33
N GLN A 79 -0.76 0.33 -16.88
CA GLN A 79 -0.40 0.69 -18.27
C GLN A 79 -1.39 0.11 -19.29
N LYS A 80 -1.83 -1.14 -19.07
CA LYS A 80 -2.84 -1.80 -19.91
C LYS A 80 -4.27 -1.29 -19.65
N ARG A 81 -4.46 -0.39 -18.68
CA ARG A 81 -5.76 0.13 -18.23
C ARG A 81 -6.74 -0.97 -17.79
N GLU A 82 -6.21 -2.07 -17.28
CA GLU A 82 -7.01 -3.16 -16.68
C GLU A 82 -7.62 -2.72 -15.34
N VAL A 83 -7.02 -1.71 -14.71
CA VAL A 83 -7.43 -1.13 -13.43
C VAL A 83 -7.35 0.40 -13.48
N GLN A 84 -8.16 1.08 -12.65
CA GLN A 84 -8.19 2.54 -12.55
C GLN A 84 -7.18 3.07 -11.54
N ILE A 85 -6.90 2.30 -10.49
CA ILE A 85 -6.05 2.68 -9.36
C ILE A 85 -5.00 1.58 -9.14
N GLY A 86 -3.79 1.98 -8.77
CA GLY A 86 -2.72 1.08 -8.35
C GLY A 86 -2.18 1.51 -6.99
N ASP A 87 -1.91 0.54 -6.14
CA ASP A 87 -1.23 0.75 -4.86
C ASP A 87 0.19 0.20 -4.98
N MET A 88 1.18 1.07 -4.95
CA MET A 88 2.58 0.70 -5.17
C MET A 88 3.54 1.46 -4.26
N SER A 89 4.78 0.98 -4.14
CA SER A 89 5.81 1.72 -3.41
C SER A 89 6.21 3.01 -4.14
N VAL A 90 6.69 4.00 -3.37
CA VAL A 90 7.23 5.27 -3.92
C VAL A 90 8.29 5.00 -5.00
N THR A 91 9.22 4.06 -4.77
CA THR A 91 10.25 3.72 -5.76
C THR A 91 9.63 3.18 -7.06
N THR A 92 8.62 2.30 -6.97
CA THR A 92 7.90 1.79 -8.14
C THR A 92 7.16 2.91 -8.88
N PHE A 93 6.48 3.79 -8.15
CA PHE A 93 5.81 4.96 -8.70
C PHE A 93 6.78 5.89 -9.45
N LEU A 94 7.89 6.25 -8.83
CA LEU A 94 8.88 7.15 -9.45
C LEU A 94 9.50 6.53 -10.70
N LYS A 95 9.83 5.23 -10.70
CA LYS A 95 10.30 4.52 -11.89
C LYS A 95 9.27 4.59 -13.03
N ALA A 96 7.99 4.38 -12.74
CA ALA A 96 6.91 4.49 -13.71
C ALA A 96 6.78 5.93 -14.25
N ARG A 97 6.84 6.94 -13.37
CA ARG A 97 6.82 8.36 -13.76
C ARG A 97 7.97 8.74 -14.69
N HIS A 98 9.18 8.31 -14.38
CA HIS A 98 10.34 8.51 -15.25
C HIS A 98 10.25 7.72 -16.56
N GLY A 99 9.51 6.63 -16.57
CA GLY A 99 9.13 5.87 -17.78
C GLY A 99 8.09 6.56 -18.65
N GLY A 100 7.50 7.68 -18.19
CA GLY A 100 6.49 8.46 -18.92
C GLY A 100 5.06 8.11 -18.56
N ASP A 101 4.81 7.22 -17.59
CA ASP A 101 3.47 6.87 -17.17
C ASP A 101 2.74 8.05 -16.53
N PRO A 102 1.51 8.39 -16.92
CA PRO A 102 0.78 9.56 -16.43
C PRO A 102 0.04 9.24 -15.12
N PHE A 103 0.78 8.77 -14.11
CA PHE A 103 0.24 8.46 -12.79
C PHE A 103 0.37 9.65 -11.83
N ARG A 104 -0.57 9.79 -10.91
CA ARG A 104 -0.56 10.75 -9.81
C ARG A 104 -0.86 10.04 -8.49
N VAL A 105 -0.21 10.47 -7.43
CA VAL A 105 -0.52 10.02 -6.07
C VAL A 105 -1.82 10.68 -5.61
N ILE A 106 -2.78 9.86 -5.22
CA ILE A 106 -4.10 10.29 -4.70
C ILE A 106 -4.26 10.06 -3.19
N GLY A 107 -3.39 9.25 -2.58
CA GLY A 107 -3.39 8.96 -1.15
C GLY A 107 -2.16 8.20 -0.70
N ILE A 108 -1.91 8.23 0.60
CA ILE A 108 -0.87 7.44 1.25
C ILE A 108 -1.55 6.25 1.94
N ILE A 109 -0.97 5.06 1.85
CA ILE A 109 -1.52 3.84 2.44
C ILE A 109 -0.67 3.38 3.62
N GLN A 110 0.62 3.16 3.39
CA GLN A 110 1.62 2.94 4.42
C GLN A 110 2.59 4.11 4.44
N ASN A 111 2.95 4.58 5.62
CA ASN A 111 3.85 5.72 5.78
C ASN A 111 4.75 5.52 7.00
N ASP A 112 5.95 5.08 6.75
CA ASP A 112 6.98 4.96 7.78
C ASP A 112 7.94 6.17 7.84
N ALA A 113 7.78 7.18 6.94
CA ALA A 113 8.65 8.36 6.89
C ALA A 113 8.60 9.24 8.15
N THR A 114 7.50 9.16 8.93
CA THR A 114 7.36 9.91 10.20
C THR A 114 7.99 9.21 11.39
N ARG A 115 8.51 7.99 11.21
CA ARG A 115 9.15 7.19 12.27
C ARG A 115 10.67 7.40 12.24
N SER A 116 11.31 7.29 13.41
CA SER A 116 12.78 7.32 13.51
C SER A 116 13.47 6.18 12.75
N ASN A 117 12.78 5.07 12.53
CA ASN A 117 13.21 3.92 11.76
C ASN A 117 12.28 3.74 10.57
N ALA A 118 12.42 4.62 9.57
CA ALA A 118 11.48 4.78 8.44
C ALA A 118 11.40 3.56 7.49
N ASP A 119 12.29 2.60 7.63
CA ASP A 119 12.37 1.35 6.86
C ASP A 119 12.22 0.09 7.73
N GLU A 120 11.65 0.21 8.91
CA GLU A 120 11.46 -0.91 9.86
C GLU A 120 10.72 -2.12 9.26
N PRO A 121 9.79 -1.98 8.29
CA PRO A 121 9.21 -3.14 7.61
C PRO A 121 10.20 -3.98 6.80
N LEU A 122 11.39 -3.45 6.49
CA LEU A 122 12.43 -4.13 5.72
C LEU A 122 13.47 -4.76 6.64
N ALA A 123 13.93 -5.96 6.29
CA ALA A 123 14.98 -6.64 7.05
C ALA A 123 15.85 -7.53 6.18
N ILE A 124 17.06 -7.79 6.68
CA ILE A 124 17.93 -8.88 6.25
C ILE A 124 17.85 -9.96 7.32
N VAL A 125 17.45 -11.16 6.93
CA VAL A 125 17.35 -12.33 7.80
C VAL A 125 18.31 -13.40 7.32
N ALA A 126 19.13 -13.94 8.22
CA ALA A 126 20.10 -14.98 7.90
C ALA A 126 19.76 -16.30 8.60
N ARG A 127 20.18 -17.42 8.00
CA ARG A 127 20.13 -18.74 8.65
C ARG A 127 21.27 -18.89 9.65
N LYS A 128 21.09 -19.73 10.68
CA LYS A 128 22.01 -19.92 11.80
C LYS A 128 23.46 -20.20 11.38
N ASP A 129 23.65 -21.10 10.44
CA ASP A 129 24.94 -21.61 10.01
C ASP A 129 25.51 -20.85 8.78
N SER A 130 24.98 -19.70 8.48
CA SER A 130 25.45 -18.83 7.38
C SER A 130 26.83 -18.22 7.62
N GLY A 131 27.26 -18.16 8.90
CA GLY A 131 28.46 -17.42 9.31
C GLY A 131 28.29 -15.91 9.29
N ILE A 132 27.06 -15.38 9.14
CA ILE A 132 26.74 -13.96 9.24
C ILE A 132 26.39 -13.68 10.70
N ARG A 133 27.00 -12.67 11.31
CA ARG A 133 26.71 -12.28 12.71
C ARG A 133 25.57 -11.26 12.74
N PRO A 134 24.70 -11.30 13.76
CA PRO A 134 23.71 -10.24 13.97
C PRO A 134 24.37 -8.86 14.01
N GLY A 135 23.83 -7.90 13.28
CA GLY A 135 24.34 -6.53 13.19
C GLY A 135 25.57 -6.32 12.32
N ASN A 136 26.20 -7.38 11.82
CA ASN A 136 27.42 -7.26 11.03
C ASN A 136 27.14 -7.46 9.54
N ILE A 137 26.95 -6.37 8.84
CA ILE A 137 26.63 -6.34 7.41
C ILE A 137 27.82 -6.83 6.56
N GLU A 138 29.03 -6.58 7.00
CA GLU A 138 30.25 -6.96 6.30
C GLU A 138 30.38 -8.48 6.10
N ASP A 139 29.77 -9.29 6.98
CA ASP A 139 29.71 -10.74 6.87
C ASP A 139 28.86 -11.24 5.69
N LEU A 140 28.08 -10.36 5.04
CA LEU A 140 27.37 -10.68 3.80
C LEU A 140 28.31 -10.88 2.60
N LYS A 141 29.56 -10.45 2.70
CA LYS A 141 30.52 -10.58 1.59
C LYS A 141 30.70 -12.03 1.18
N GLY A 142 30.50 -12.30 -0.13
CA GLY A 142 30.58 -13.66 -0.71
C GLY A 142 29.38 -14.55 -0.41
N LYS A 143 28.36 -14.05 0.33
CA LYS A 143 27.15 -14.83 0.65
C LYS A 143 26.11 -14.78 -0.47
N ARG A 144 25.29 -15.82 -0.53
CA ARG A 144 24.12 -15.89 -1.42
C ARG A 144 22.96 -15.21 -0.72
N VAL A 145 22.42 -14.15 -1.33
CA VAL A 145 21.34 -13.33 -0.77
C VAL A 145 20.11 -13.44 -1.66
N GLY A 146 19.04 -14.00 -1.11
CA GLY A 146 17.74 -14.11 -1.77
C GLY A 146 16.99 -12.78 -1.69
N VAL A 147 16.60 -12.20 -2.83
CA VAL A 147 15.90 -10.93 -2.91
C VAL A 147 15.02 -10.84 -4.17
N ALA A 148 13.93 -10.10 -4.11
CA ALA A 148 13.18 -9.73 -5.32
C ALA A 148 13.90 -8.57 -6.02
N GLN A 149 14.65 -8.90 -7.07
CA GLN A 149 15.44 -7.89 -7.81
C GLN A 149 14.55 -6.80 -8.42
N ALA A 150 15.10 -5.58 -8.46
CA ALA A 150 14.45 -4.36 -8.94
C ALA A 150 13.19 -3.93 -8.14
N GLN A 151 12.92 -4.56 -7.00
CA GLN A 151 11.89 -4.19 -6.03
C GLN A 151 12.51 -3.43 -4.84
N THR A 152 11.67 -2.91 -3.95
CA THR A 152 12.11 -2.10 -2.79
C THR A 152 13.10 -2.84 -1.87
N SER A 153 12.98 -4.17 -1.72
CA SER A 153 13.94 -4.98 -0.95
C SER A 153 15.34 -5.01 -1.57
N ASP A 154 15.43 -4.98 -2.89
CA ASP A 154 16.68 -4.90 -3.63
C ASP A 154 17.35 -3.52 -3.45
N GLU A 155 16.56 -2.46 -3.52
CA GLU A 155 17.03 -1.10 -3.24
C GLU A 155 17.53 -0.98 -1.79
N TYR A 156 16.79 -1.53 -0.84
CA TYR A 156 17.20 -1.57 0.56
C TYR A 156 18.55 -2.28 0.72
N LEU A 157 18.74 -3.45 0.13
CA LEU A 157 20.00 -4.18 0.17
C LEU A 157 21.16 -3.33 -0.39
N LYS A 158 20.97 -2.71 -1.56
CA LYS A 158 21.99 -1.83 -2.17
C LYS A 158 22.39 -0.69 -1.24
N MET A 159 21.42 -0.06 -0.58
CA MET A 159 21.67 1.03 0.37
C MET A 159 22.39 0.55 1.63
N VAL A 160 21.98 -0.59 2.19
CA VAL A 160 22.64 -1.21 3.36
C VAL A 160 24.11 -1.51 3.05
N LEU A 161 24.39 -2.16 1.91
CA LEU A 161 25.75 -2.47 1.48
C LEU A 161 26.58 -1.21 1.24
N SER A 162 26.03 -0.25 0.50
CA SER A 162 26.71 1.00 0.14
C SER A 162 27.12 1.82 1.36
N ARG A 163 26.27 1.90 2.39
CA ARG A 163 26.61 2.60 3.65
C ARG A 163 27.76 1.95 4.43
N ARG A 164 28.06 0.70 4.15
CA ARG A 164 29.21 -0.02 4.70
C ARG A 164 30.40 -0.09 3.75
N GLY A 165 30.40 0.72 2.68
CA GLY A 165 31.46 0.73 1.67
C GLY A 165 31.54 -0.55 0.82
N MET A 166 30.51 -1.40 0.88
CA MET A 166 30.40 -2.63 0.09
C MET A 166 29.73 -2.33 -1.26
N LYS A 167 30.10 -3.10 -2.26
CA LYS A 167 29.46 -3.09 -3.58
C LYS A 167 28.32 -4.10 -3.62
N TYR A 168 27.38 -3.91 -4.51
CA TYR A 168 26.30 -4.88 -4.74
C TYR A 168 26.85 -6.24 -5.19
N ASP A 169 27.92 -6.25 -5.99
CA ASP A 169 28.60 -7.45 -6.47
C ASP A 169 29.49 -8.14 -5.41
N ASP A 170 29.61 -7.56 -4.22
CA ASP A 170 30.27 -8.27 -3.09
C ASP A 170 29.41 -9.42 -2.54
N VAL A 171 28.13 -9.49 -2.93
CA VAL A 171 27.20 -10.57 -2.60
C VAL A 171 26.71 -11.30 -3.86
N THR A 172 26.36 -12.57 -3.74
CA THR A 172 25.77 -13.34 -4.83
C THR A 172 24.25 -13.23 -4.76
N ILE A 173 23.64 -12.51 -5.69
CA ILE A 173 22.19 -12.33 -5.72
C ILE A 173 21.49 -13.57 -6.28
N VAL A 174 20.52 -14.07 -5.50
CA VAL A 174 19.58 -15.08 -5.94
C VAL A 174 18.20 -14.41 -6.10
N ASN A 175 17.76 -14.26 -7.34
CA ASN A 175 16.50 -13.59 -7.62
C ASN A 175 15.30 -14.46 -7.22
N ILE A 176 14.54 -14.05 -6.21
CA ILE A 176 13.33 -14.71 -5.71
C ILE A 176 12.18 -13.70 -5.76
N MET A 177 11.46 -13.65 -6.88
CA MET A 177 10.40 -12.68 -7.12
C MET A 177 9.12 -12.96 -6.33
N ALA A 178 8.90 -14.21 -5.89
CA ALA A 178 7.73 -14.58 -5.08
C ALA A 178 8.14 -14.66 -3.58
N PRO A 179 7.77 -13.68 -2.73
CA PRO A 179 8.17 -13.64 -1.34
C PRO A 179 7.87 -14.91 -0.52
N PRO A 180 6.75 -15.64 -0.77
CA PRO A 180 6.52 -16.93 -0.10
C PRO A 180 7.61 -17.99 -0.34
N ALA A 181 8.41 -17.89 -1.41
CA ALA A 181 9.52 -18.81 -1.69
C ALA A 181 10.80 -18.52 -0.88
N LEU A 182 10.85 -17.41 -0.13
CA LEU A 182 12.04 -17.02 0.64
C LEU A 182 12.31 -17.96 1.81
N ALA A 183 11.28 -18.35 2.57
CA ALA A 183 11.44 -19.26 3.70
C ALA A 183 11.94 -20.66 3.27
N PRO A 184 11.37 -21.32 2.24
CA PRO A 184 11.93 -22.55 1.70
C PRO A 184 13.36 -22.38 1.20
N ALA A 185 13.68 -21.28 0.49
CA ALA A 185 15.03 -21.06 -0.03
C ALA A 185 16.09 -20.93 1.08
N LEU A 186 15.75 -20.23 2.16
CA LEU A 186 16.64 -20.09 3.32
C LEU A 186 16.79 -21.42 4.09
N LYS A 187 15.68 -22.13 4.33
CA LYS A 187 15.65 -23.41 5.03
C LYS A 187 16.44 -24.50 4.33
N GLU A 188 16.34 -24.57 3.01
CA GLU A 188 17.06 -25.55 2.17
C GLU A 188 18.53 -25.17 1.92
N GLY A 189 18.99 -24.03 2.42
CA GLY A 189 20.34 -23.54 2.22
C GLY A 189 20.66 -23.12 0.79
N ARG A 190 19.64 -22.85 -0.04
CA ARG A 190 19.84 -22.27 -1.38
C ARG A 190 20.38 -20.83 -1.29
N VAL A 191 20.03 -20.12 -0.22
CA VAL A 191 20.56 -18.81 0.13
C VAL A 191 21.08 -18.81 1.57
N ASP A 192 21.97 -17.88 1.90
CA ASP A 192 22.56 -17.72 3.23
C ASP A 192 21.83 -16.65 4.04
N ALA A 193 21.23 -15.68 3.33
CA ALA A 193 20.36 -14.66 3.86
C ALA A 193 19.27 -14.31 2.86
N ILE A 194 18.21 -13.68 3.35
CA ILE A 194 17.15 -13.09 2.52
C ILE A 194 16.97 -11.60 2.86
N VAL A 195 16.42 -10.86 1.91
CA VAL A 195 15.97 -9.48 2.11
C VAL A 195 14.53 -9.37 1.66
N SER A 196 13.66 -8.88 2.54
CA SER A 196 12.24 -8.76 2.23
C SER A 196 11.57 -7.66 3.05
N TRP A 197 10.26 -7.62 2.97
CA TRP A 197 9.35 -6.76 3.72
C TRP A 197 8.35 -7.58 4.53
N GLU A 198 7.63 -6.92 5.46
CA GLU A 198 6.60 -7.61 6.26
C GLU A 198 5.36 -7.97 5.41
N PRO A 199 4.73 -9.13 5.68
CA PRO A 199 4.97 -10.04 6.81
C PRO A 199 6.09 -11.08 6.55
N PHE A 200 6.72 -11.10 5.39
CA PHE A 200 7.59 -12.20 4.95
C PHE A 200 8.86 -12.33 5.80
N ASN A 201 9.42 -11.24 6.32
CA ASN A 201 10.55 -11.30 7.24
C ASN A 201 10.18 -12.07 8.52
N THR A 202 9.03 -11.74 9.11
CA THR A 202 8.54 -12.40 10.33
C THR A 202 8.13 -13.85 10.04
N VAL A 203 7.54 -14.13 8.87
CA VAL A 203 7.23 -15.50 8.42
C VAL A 203 8.52 -16.35 8.29
N VAL A 204 9.58 -15.78 7.72
CA VAL A 204 10.87 -16.50 7.61
C VAL A 204 11.44 -16.78 8.98
N LEU A 205 11.41 -15.82 9.91
CA LEU A 205 11.90 -16.02 11.29
C LEU A 205 11.10 -17.10 12.04
N ASP A 206 9.82 -17.26 11.75
CA ASP A 206 8.98 -18.30 12.35
C ASP A 206 9.18 -19.68 11.71
N GLN A 207 9.27 -19.75 10.37
CA GLN A 207 9.31 -21.02 9.63
C GLN A 207 10.71 -21.63 9.50
N VAL A 208 11.76 -20.82 9.67
CA VAL A 208 13.15 -21.29 9.58
C VAL A 208 13.77 -21.28 10.98
N PRO A 209 13.85 -22.44 11.66
CA PRO A 209 14.40 -22.53 13.02
C PRO A 209 15.78 -21.89 13.11
N GLU A 210 15.99 -21.14 14.20
CA GLU A 210 17.25 -20.49 14.52
C GLU A 210 17.75 -19.47 13.47
N SER A 211 16.89 -19.08 12.49
CA SER A 211 17.18 -17.89 11.69
C SER A 211 17.05 -16.62 12.56
N TYR A 212 17.72 -15.58 12.16
CA TYR A 212 17.77 -14.32 12.94
C TYR A 212 17.87 -13.12 12.04
N THR A 213 17.43 -11.98 12.57
CA THR A 213 17.57 -10.70 11.92
C THR A 213 19.03 -10.23 11.99
N VAL A 214 19.65 -9.99 10.83
CA VAL A 214 20.96 -9.32 10.73
C VAL A 214 20.80 -7.83 10.93
N VAL A 215 19.85 -7.22 10.23
CA VAL A 215 19.44 -5.83 10.39
C VAL A 215 17.96 -5.68 10.02
N ARG A 216 17.25 -4.83 10.76
CA ARG A 216 15.88 -4.43 10.46
C ARG A 216 15.83 -2.91 10.39
N GLY A 217 15.32 -2.39 9.28
CA GLY A 217 15.34 -0.96 9.04
C GLY A 217 16.76 -0.38 9.08
N GLY A 218 16.96 0.73 9.77
CA GLY A 218 18.25 1.40 9.95
C GLY A 218 18.29 2.79 9.31
N GLY A 219 17.17 3.28 8.78
CA GLY A 219 17.06 4.61 8.15
C GLY A 219 17.79 4.70 6.82
N TYR A 220 17.83 3.60 6.08
CA TYR A 220 18.43 3.57 4.74
C TYR A 220 17.52 4.16 3.68
N LEU A 221 16.21 3.96 3.82
CA LEU A 221 15.20 4.56 2.95
C LEU A 221 13.91 4.81 3.75
N SER A 222 12.97 5.56 3.18
CA SER A 222 11.62 5.67 3.73
C SER A 222 10.69 4.74 2.97
N TYR A 223 10.08 3.77 3.66
CA TYR A 223 9.19 2.81 3.02
C TYR A 223 7.76 3.33 3.04
N ILE A 224 7.29 3.81 1.88
CA ILE A 224 5.96 4.40 1.70
C ILE A 224 5.23 3.67 0.58
N MET A 225 3.96 3.35 0.83
CA MET A 225 3.03 2.82 -0.18
C MET A 225 1.99 3.89 -0.50
N VAL A 226 1.71 4.06 -1.78
CA VAL A 226 0.83 5.10 -2.30
C VAL A 226 -0.27 4.55 -3.18
N ALA A 227 -1.48 5.07 -3.02
CA ALA A 227 -2.55 4.90 -4.00
C ALA A 227 -2.31 5.89 -5.13
N THR A 228 -2.33 5.39 -6.36
CA THR A 228 -2.08 6.16 -7.59
C THR A 228 -3.21 5.97 -8.58
N ALA A 229 -3.50 6.99 -9.36
CA ALA A 229 -4.46 6.92 -10.45
C ALA A 229 -3.88 7.55 -11.72
N HIS A 230 -4.43 7.17 -12.88
CA HIS A 230 -4.14 7.85 -14.14
C HIS A 230 -4.66 9.28 -14.12
N GLU A 231 -3.92 10.24 -14.67
CA GLU A 231 -4.37 11.63 -14.82
C GLU A 231 -5.74 11.76 -15.51
N PRO A 232 -6.05 11.04 -16.61
CA PRO A 232 -7.39 11.07 -17.19
C PRO A 232 -8.50 10.63 -16.24
N THR A 233 -8.24 9.69 -15.32
CA THR A 233 -9.20 9.26 -14.30
C THR A 233 -9.53 10.38 -13.33
N LEU A 234 -8.53 11.20 -12.94
CA LEU A 234 -8.74 12.36 -12.07
C LEU A 234 -9.65 13.41 -12.70
N GLN A 235 -9.56 13.56 -14.02
CA GLN A 235 -10.36 14.53 -14.79
C GLN A 235 -11.77 14.01 -15.07
N SER A 236 -11.92 12.73 -15.46
CA SER A 236 -13.20 12.17 -15.87
C SER A 236 -14.10 11.75 -14.70
N SER A 237 -13.51 11.41 -13.56
CA SER A 237 -14.23 10.80 -12.43
C SER A 237 -13.77 11.34 -11.07
N PRO A 238 -13.67 12.68 -10.89
CA PRO A 238 -13.10 13.28 -9.68
C PRO A 238 -13.86 12.90 -8.40
N GLN A 239 -15.19 12.74 -8.48
CA GLN A 239 -15.98 12.34 -7.32
C GLN A 239 -15.73 10.88 -6.92
N VAL A 240 -15.53 9.99 -7.88
CA VAL A 240 -15.18 8.58 -7.62
C VAL A 240 -13.82 8.49 -6.89
N VAL A 241 -12.83 9.27 -7.34
CA VAL A 241 -11.52 9.35 -6.69
C VAL A 241 -11.63 9.90 -5.27
N ARG A 242 -12.42 10.97 -5.06
CA ARG A 242 -12.67 11.55 -3.73
C ARG A 242 -13.30 10.52 -2.78
N ASN A 243 -14.32 9.81 -3.24
CA ASN A 243 -15.01 8.78 -2.48
C ASN A 243 -14.06 7.61 -2.14
N PHE A 244 -13.21 7.21 -3.07
CA PHE A 244 -12.18 6.21 -2.85
C PHE A 244 -11.20 6.65 -1.75
N VAL A 245 -10.68 7.88 -1.82
CA VAL A 245 -9.73 8.42 -0.82
C VAL A 245 -10.38 8.51 0.57
N ALA A 246 -11.66 8.88 0.65
CA ALA A 246 -12.39 8.89 1.92
C ALA A 246 -12.53 7.48 2.51
N GLY A 247 -12.90 6.48 1.70
CA GLY A 247 -12.95 5.08 2.12
C GLY A 247 -11.59 4.53 2.55
N LEU A 248 -10.53 4.93 1.87
CA LEU A 248 -9.15 4.56 2.24
C LEU A 248 -8.72 5.19 3.58
N ALA A 249 -9.06 6.46 3.82
CA ALA A 249 -8.74 7.14 5.08
C ALA A 249 -9.44 6.48 6.28
N GLU A 250 -10.73 6.13 6.14
CA GLU A 250 -11.48 5.38 7.16
C GLU A 250 -10.89 3.98 7.38
N ALA A 251 -10.54 3.27 6.30
CA ALA A 251 -9.89 1.97 6.37
C ALA A 251 -8.52 2.03 7.06
N SER A 252 -7.75 3.08 6.82
CA SER A 252 -6.46 3.32 7.48
C SER A 252 -6.62 3.57 8.98
N GLN A 253 -7.62 4.36 9.39
CA GLN A 253 -7.95 4.54 10.79
C GLN A 253 -8.33 3.22 11.45
N TYR A 254 -9.25 2.48 10.83
CA TYR A 254 -9.68 1.18 11.35
C TYR A 254 -8.51 0.23 11.50
N THR A 255 -7.63 0.15 10.51
CA THR A 255 -6.43 -0.70 10.55
C THR A 255 -5.50 -0.34 11.73
N ARG A 256 -5.34 0.96 12.03
CA ARG A 256 -4.53 1.42 13.17
C ARG A 256 -5.15 1.02 14.51
N GLN A 257 -6.47 1.13 14.62
CA GLN A 257 -7.20 0.88 15.87
C GLN A 257 -7.50 -0.61 16.11
N HIS A 258 -7.55 -1.43 15.04
CA HIS A 258 -7.95 -2.85 15.08
C HIS A 258 -6.92 -3.75 14.37
N ARG A 259 -5.64 -3.61 14.75
CA ARG A 259 -4.50 -4.29 14.09
C ARG A 259 -4.67 -5.80 14.00
N ASP A 260 -5.15 -6.44 15.06
CA ASP A 260 -5.35 -7.88 15.12
C ASP A 260 -6.42 -8.35 14.12
N GLU A 261 -7.55 -7.67 14.08
CA GLU A 261 -8.62 -7.97 13.11
C GLU A 261 -8.17 -7.69 11.67
N ALA A 262 -7.39 -6.64 11.46
CA ALA A 262 -6.82 -6.34 10.14
C ALA A 262 -5.94 -7.49 9.63
N VAL A 263 -5.14 -8.12 10.49
CA VAL A 263 -4.37 -9.34 10.15
C VAL A 263 -5.28 -10.50 9.80
N GLU A 264 -6.35 -10.70 10.55
CA GLU A 264 -7.34 -11.76 10.28
C GLU A 264 -8.05 -11.56 8.94
N ILE A 265 -8.36 -10.31 8.59
CA ILE A 265 -8.88 -9.94 7.27
C ILE A 265 -7.85 -10.27 6.18
N PHE A 266 -6.60 -9.85 6.35
CA PHE A 266 -5.54 -10.12 5.37
C PHE A 266 -5.33 -11.62 5.10
N ALA A 267 -5.39 -12.45 6.15
CA ALA A 267 -5.22 -13.89 6.04
C ALA A 267 -6.30 -14.57 5.19
N LYS A 268 -7.49 -13.98 5.04
CA LYS A 268 -8.53 -14.46 4.12
C LYS A 268 -8.15 -14.25 2.65
N TRP A 269 -7.43 -13.16 2.36
CA TRP A 269 -7.02 -12.77 1.01
C TRP A 269 -5.68 -13.37 0.58
N VAL A 270 -4.81 -13.62 1.56
CA VAL A 270 -3.47 -14.16 1.33
C VAL A 270 -3.31 -15.46 2.15
N PRO A 271 -3.75 -16.61 1.58
CA PRO A 271 -3.72 -17.89 2.28
C PRO A 271 -2.30 -18.30 2.71
N GLY A 272 -2.21 -18.95 3.86
CA GLY A 272 -0.95 -19.49 4.38
C GLY A 272 -0.22 -18.59 5.37
N LEU A 273 -0.74 -17.40 5.68
CA LEU A 273 -0.24 -16.59 6.79
C LEU A 273 -0.79 -17.15 8.11
N ASP A 274 0.10 -17.52 9.03
CA ASP A 274 -0.25 -17.76 10.43
C ASP A 274 -0.64 -16.42 11.09
N ILE A 275 -1.82 -16.38 11.73
CA ILE A 275 -2.37 -15.15 12.32
C ILE A 275 -1.49 -14.64 13.46
N ALA A 276 -0.93 -15.53 14.30
CA ALA A 276 -0.06 -15.12 15.39
C ALA A 276 1.27 -14.50 14.88
N VAL A 277 1.79 -15.04 13.78
CA VAL A 277 2.95 -14.50 13.06
C VAL A 277 2.60 -13.14 12.46
N GLY A 278 1.45 -13.02 11.81
CA GLY A 278 0.95 -11.78 11.25
C GLY A 278 0.79 -10.67 12.29
N LYS A 279 0.27 -11.00 13.48
CA LYS A 279 0.12 -10.05 14.61
C LYS A 279 1.46 -9.53 15.15
N LYS A 280 2.54 -10.31 15.03
CA LYS A 280 3.91 -9.83 15.30
C LYS A 280 4.39 -8.90 14.18
N ALA A 281 4.19 -9.28 12.93
CA ALA A 281 4.67 -8.57 11.77
C ALA A 281 4.05 -7.17 11.61
N ILE A 282 2.76 -7.01 11.89
CA ILE A 282 2.05 -5.72 11.72
C ILE A 282 2.59 -4.61 12.64
N GLN A 283 3.27 -4.97 13.75
CA GLN A 283 3.84 -3.99 14.67
C GLN A 283 4.96 -3.15 14.03
N HIS A 284 5.56 -3.66 12.97
CA HIS A 284 6.64 -2.98 12.24
C HIS A 284 6.14 -1.96 11.21
N ILE A 285 4.81 -1.75 11.08
CA ILE A 285 4.23 -0.93 10.01
C ILE A 285 3.41 0.24 10.55
N SER A 286 3.50 1.39 9.89
CA SER A 286 2.71 2.59 10.17
C SER A 286 1.73 2.88 9.02
N TYR A 287 0.49 3.23 9.37
CA TYR A 287 -0.58 3.56 8.44
C TYR A 287 -1.07 5.01 8.64
N ASP A 288 -0.15 5.97 8.57
CA ASP A 288 -0.48 7.40 8.62
C ASP A 288 -0.74 7.90 7.18
N PRO A 289 -1.99 8.22 6.82
CA PRO A 289 -2.32 8.61 5.44
C PRO A 289 -1.94 10.06 5.10
N ARG A 290 -1.46 10.86 6.06
CA ARG A 290 -1.20 12.29 5.88
C ARG A 290 0.05 12.56 5.07
N VAL A 291 -0.03 13.57 4.21
CA VAL A 291 1.14 14.11 3.48
C VAL A 291 1.86 15.13 4.36
N SER A 292 3.02 14.75 4.88
CA SER A 292 3.86 15.59 5.73
C SER A 292 5.12 16.07 4.98
N LYS A 293 5.86 17.01 5.59
CA LYS A 293 7.17 17.41 5.10
C LYS A 293 8.13 16.20 5.00
N ALA A 294 8.06 15.27 5.97
CA ALA A 294 8.87 14.05 5.95
C ALA A 294 8.53 13.15 4.75
N VAL A 295 7.24 13.04 4.39
CA VAL A 295 6.82 12.32 3.17
C VAL A 295 7.41 12.96 1.91
N MET A 296 7.34 14.28 1.79
CA MET A 296 7.90 14.99 0.63
C MET A 296 9.41 14.77 0.51
N GLN A 297 10.14 14.88 1.62
CA GLN A 297 11.58 14.60 1.68
C GLN A 297 11.91 13.14 1.35
N ALA A 298 11.06 12.20 1.78
CA ALA A 298 11.21 10.80 1.44
C ALA A 298 11.06 10.53 -0.06
N PHE A 299 10.14 11.22 -0.73
CA PHE A 299 9.99 11.15 -2.19
C PHE A 299 11.20 11.73 -2.90
N GLU A 300 11.72 12.89 -2.47
CA GLU A 300 12.93 13.50 -3.02
C GLU A 300 14.14 12.56 -2.90
N ALA A 301 14.32 11.94 -1.74
CA ALA A 301 15.41 11.00 -1.51
C ALA A 301 15.27 9.73 -2.35
N ALA A 302 14.04 9.20 -2.50
CA ALA A 302 13.77 8.05 -3.35
C ALA A 302 13.99 8.37 -4.85
N GLU A 303 13.69 9.61 -5.27
CA GLU A 303 13.97 10.06 -6.63
C GLU A 303 15.47 10.16 -6.91
N ASP A 304 16.27 10.69 -5.96
CA ASP A 304 17.72 10.70 -6.08
C ASP A 304 18.29 9.32 -6.32
N ASP A 305 17.78 8.32 -5.60
CA ASP A 305 18.19 6.93 -5.77
C ASP A 305 17.76 6.35 -7.12
N VAL A 306 16.52 6.61 -7.55
CA VAL A 306 16.00 6.17 -8.86
C VAL A 306 16.82 6.79 -10.00
N LEU A 307 17.13 8.08 -9.95
CA LEU A 307 17.95 8.77 -10.95
C LEU A 307 19.39 8.24 -11.00
N LYS A 308 19.96 7.93 -9.84
CA LYS A 308 21.32 7.40 -9.74
C LYS A 308 21.44 5.96 -10.26
N ASN A 309 20.48 5.11 -9.89
CA ASN A 309 20.62 3.66 -10.04
C ASN A 309 19.76 3.08 -11.18
N THR A 310 18.71 3.76 -11.62
CA THR A 310 17.74 3.21 -12.58
C THR A 310 17.60 4.05 -13.84
N VAL A 311 17.41 5.36 -13.70
CA VAL A 311 17.11 6.27 -14.82
C VAL A 311 18.29 7.23 -15.02
N LYS A 312 19.39 6.73 -15.57
CA LYS A 312 20.60 7.54 -15.79
C LYS A 312 20.33 8.69 -16.75
N GLY A 313 20.59 9.92 -16.30
CA GLY A 313 20.44 11.12 -17.12
C GLY A 313 19.02 11.68 -17.23
N GLY A 314 18.07 11.20 -16.44
CA GLY A 314 16.73 11.77 -16.35
C GLY A 314 16.71 13.13 -15.65
N SER A 315 15.77 14.01 -16.04
CA SER A 315 15.50 15.26 -15.33
C SER A 315 14.69 14.98 -14.05
N ARG A 316 14.95 15.76 -12.98
CA ARG A 316 14.17 15.67 -11.75
C ARG A 316 12.70 15.99 -11.98
N LEU A 317 11.84 15.24 -11.30
CA LEU A 317 10.42 15.53 -11.21
C LEU A 317 10.19 16.62 -10.14
N SER A 318 9.21 17.49 -10.35
CA SER A 318 8.66 18.31 -9.28
C SER A 318 7.82 17.41 -8.37
N ILE A 319 8.33 17.06 -7.19
CA ILE A 319 7.64 16.12 -6.28
C ILE A 319 6.25 16.62 -5.89
N PRO A 320 6.03 17.92 -5.54
CA PRO A 320 4.68 18.41 -5.24
C PRO A 320 3.68 18.18 -6.38
N GLU A 321 4.12 18.29 -7.63
CA GLU A 321 3.27 18.07 -8.80
C GLU A 321 2.92 16.60 -9.03
N GLN A 322 3.61 15.67 -8.37
CA GLN A 322 3.27 14.23 -8.44
C GLN A 322 2.02 13.90 -7.63
N PHE A 323 1.58 14.78 -6.75
CA PHE A 323 0.43 14.58 -5.88
C PHE A 323 -0.82 15.29 -6.41
N ALA A 324 -1.93 14.60 -6.44
CA ALA A 324 -3.27 15.18 -6.52
C ALA A 324 -3.78 15.47 -5.09
N SER A 325 -3.08 16.37 -4.39
CA SER A 325 -3.18 16.58 -2.93
C SER A 325 -4.54 17.09 -2.46
N SER A 326 -5.34 17.68 -3.35
CA SER A 326 -6.67 18.19 -2.99
C SER A 326 -7.61 17.10 -2.46
N TYR A 327 -7.50 15.87 -2.97
CA TYR A 327 -8.37 14.77 -2.53
C TYR A 327 -8.18 14.42 -1.05
N LEU A 328 -6.93 14.25 -0.61
CA LEU A 328 -6.63 13.93 0.79
C LEU A 328 -6.92 15.13 1.70
N ALA A 329 -6.54 16.35 1.28
CA ALA A 329 -6.81 17.57 2.05
C ALA A 329 -8.32 17.81 2.25
N ASP A 330 -9.13 17.51 1.23
CA ASP A 330 -10.58 17.57 1.35
C ASP A 330 -11.11 16.56 2.37
N VAL A 331 -10.59 15.33 2.37
CA VAL A 331 -10.99 14.29 3.34
C VAL A 331 -10.56 14.67 4.76
N GLU A 332 -9.34 15.16 4.97
CA GLU A 332 -8.89 15.64 6.29
C GLU A 332 -9.81 16.75 6.83
N LYS A 333 -10.29 17.62 5.96
CA LYS A 333 -11.21 18.70 6.32
C LYS A 333 -12.64 18.22 6.62
N THR A 334 -13.15 17.27 5.84
CA THR A 334 -14.54 16.81 5.94
C THR A 334 -14.73 15.67 6.93
N ASN A 335 -13.69 14.90 7.19
CA ASN A 335 -13.70 13.73 8.07
C ASN A 335 -12.48 13.74 9.02
N PRO A 336 -12.30 14.78 9.84
CA PRO A 336 -11.15 14.92 10.73
C PRO A 336 -11.04 13.77 11.75
N GLU A 337 -12.15 13.08 12.04
CA GLU A 337 -12.19 11.91 12.92
C GLU A 337 -11.32 10.76 12.44
N TYR A 338 -11.09 10.62 11.13
CA TYR A 338 -10.24 9.55 10.57
C TYR A 338 -8.75 9.73 10.87
N PHE A 339 -8.38 10.89 11.40
CA PHE A 339 -7.00 11.28 11.73
C PHE A 339 -6.79 11.60 13.21
N SER A 340 -7.86 11.52 14.01
CA SER A 340 -7.87 11.98 15.41
C SER A 340 -6.99 11.16 16.36
N ASP A 341 -6.66 9.93 15.99
CA ASP A 341 -5.77 9.02 16.73
C ASP A 341 -4.27 9.23 16.40
N LEU A 342 -3.98 10.07 15.41
CA LEU A 342 -2.62 10.33 14.97
C LEU A 342 -1.99 11.49 15.76
N PRO A 343 -0.67 11.42 16.07
CA PRO A 343 0.02 12.54 16.70
C PRO A 343 0.04 13.76 15.77
N ALA A 344 0.20 14.95 16.34
CA ALA A 344 0.40 16.16 15.54
C ALA A 344 1.60 15.99 14.60
N LEU A 345 1.47 16.43 13.33
CA LEU A 345 2.61 16.44 12.42
C LEU A 345 3.69 17.39 12.94
N PRO A 346 4.96 17.02 12.84
CA PRO A 346 6.07 17.94 13.15
C PRO A 346 5.96 19.20 12.27
N ARG A 347 6.16 20.36 12.89
CA ARG A 347 6.12 21.67 12.21
C ARG A 347 7.35 21.89 11.34
#